data_786ef27660abd0ae568af0c1212dddd6
#
_entry.id   786ef27660abd0ae568af0c1212dddd6
#
_cell.length_a   1.000
_cell.length_b   1.000
_cell.length_c   1.000
_cell.angle_alpha   90.00
_cell.angle_beta   90.00
_cell.angle_gamma   90.00
#
_symmetry.space_group_name_H-M   'P 1'
#
loop_
_entity.id
_entity.type
_entity.pdbx_description
1 polymer ?
#
loop_
_entity_poly.entity_id
_entity_poly.type
_entity_poly.pdbx_seq_one_letter_code
_entity_poly.pdbx_strand_id
1 'polypeptide(L)'
;WCLSIKIVSLSPQIQKIMAFEKEIKKYEDLRGKYQTLIINKMDREEYIKYNEVLFSTQSCAIEGNSFSVDDTRELKEKGLGMIPAGKTLFEAFEMLDHFEAFEYMMQNTQHPLDENLLKEINRRVTSHTLSYRSPEAIPGEYTTTDMAAGDTVFGDHEELIARVPKLLESTEKAIVSAAVHPMILAARFHGFYEYLHPFRDGNGRTGRLISNYILLRLNHPLLIIPSEARQEYISALRMIRTEATDEHLIRFFFKMAIQRMEEELKQKEANTKRFMTFLF
;
A
#
# COMPACT_ATOMS: atom_id res chain seq x y z
N TRP A 1 43.25 -15.53 -34.04
CA TRP A 1 43.00 -14.55 -32.96
C TRP A 1 41.51 -14.37 -32.85
N CYS A 2 40.86 -15.26 -32.11
CA CYS A 2 39.44 -15.19 -31.79
C CYS A 2 39.31 -14.59 -30.35
N LEU A 3 38.94 -13.36 -30.25
CA LEU A 3 38.61 -12.73 -28.98
C LEU A 3 37.24 -13.28 -28.52
N SER A 4 37.27 -14.30 -27.67
CA SER A 4 36.08 -14.73 -26.93
C SER A 4 35.74 -13.70 -25.92
N ILE A 5 34.75 -12.84 -26.22
CA ILE A 5 34.12 -11.96 -25.24
C ILE A 5 33.37 -12.89 -24.25
N LYS A 6 33.96 -13.09 -23.07
CA LYS A 6 33.23 -13.68 -21.92
C LYS A 6 32.12 -12.74 -21.57
N ILE A 7 30.90 -13.07 -21.94
CA ILE A 7 29.71 -12.45 -21.37
C ILE A 7 29.73 -12.80 -19.88
N VAL A 8 30.13 -11.83 -19.06
CA VAL A 8 30.01 -11.92 -17.60
C VAL A 8 28.52 -12.05 -17.31
N SER A 9 28.10 -13.23 -16.92
CA SER A 9 26.71 -13.43 -16.48
C SER A 9 26.47 -12.54 -15.28
N LEU A 10 25.62 -11.52 -15.47
CA LEU A 10 25.16 -10.64 -14.41
C LEU A 10 24.54 -11.50 -13.29
N SER A 11 24.79 -11.12 -12.03
CA SER A 11 24.18 -11.84 -10.91
C SER A 11 22.66 -11.89 -11.07
N PRO A 12 21.97 -12.92 -10.58
CA PRO A 12 20.50 -13.03 -10.67
C PRO A 12 19.76 -11.80 -10.13
N GLN A 13 20.35 -11.09 -9.15
CA GLN A 13 19.83 -9.84 -8.61
C GLN A 13 19.91 -8.69 -9.62
N ILE A 14 21.02 -8.56 -10.34
CA ILE A 14 21.20 -7.51 -11.38
C ILE A 14 20.27 -7.79 -12.56
N GLN A 15 20.10 -9.04 -12.99
CA GLN A 15 19.13 -9.40 -14.03
C GLN A 15 17.68 -9.07 -13.64
N LYS A 16 17.30 -9.29 -12.38
CA LYS A 16 15.97 -8.92 -11.87
C LYS A 16 15.74 -7.40 -11.79
N ILE A 17 16.76 -6.60 -11.55
CA ILE A 17 16.64 -5.13 -11.57
C ILE A 17 16.50 -4.63 -13.01
N MET A 18 17.23 -5.16 -13.95
CA MET A 18 17.13 -4.82 -15.38
C MET A 18 15.73 -5.11 -15.96
N ALA A 19 14.97 -6.06 -15.38
CA ALA A 19 13.61 -6.36 -15.80
C ALA A 19 12.62 -5.20 -15.62
N PHE A 20 12.92 -4.24 -14.72
CA PHE A 20 12.05 -3.10 -14.39
C PHE A 20 12.70 -1.73 -14.70
N GLU A 21 13.77 -1.70 -15.48
CA GLU A 21 14.55 -0.46 -15.74
C GLU A 21 13.70 0.65 -16.35
N LYS A 22 12.78 0.31 -17.25
CA LYS A 22 11.89 1.27 -17.89
C LYS A 22 10.90 1.89 -16.89
N GLU A 23 10.30 1.04 -16.05
CA GLU A 23 9.36 1.45 -15.02
C GLU A 23 10.07 2.32 -13.97
N ILE A 24 11.24 1.89 -13.51
CA ILE A 24 12.06 2.64 -12.54
C ILE A 24 12.40 4.02 -13.10
N LYS A 25 12.93 4.09 -14.33
CA LYS A 25 13.30 5.37 -14.95
C LYS A 25 12.11 6.31 -15.05
N LYS A 26 10.98 5.83 -15.59
CA LYS A 26 9.77 6.64 -15.74
C LYS A 26 9.26 7.12 -14.38
N TYR A 27 9.25 6.24 -13.39
CA TYR A 27 8.81 6.56 -12.04
C TYR A 27 9.70 7.62 -11.39
N GLU A 28 11.03 7.48 -11.45
CA GLU A 28 11.95 8.44 -10.83
C GLU A 28 11.91 9.81 -11.49
N ASP A 29 11.79 9.88 -12.82
CA ASP A 29 11.61 11.13 -13.56
C ASP A 29 10.33 11.87 -13.12
N LEU A 30 9.23 11.14 -12.92
CA LEU A 30 7.97 11.71 -12.44
C LEU A 30 8.03 12.07 -10.95
N ARG A 31 8.63 11.22 -10.11
CA ARG A 31 8.79 11.46 -8.67
C ARG A 31 9.54 12.78 -8.41
N GLY A 32 10.61 13.04 -9.15
CA GLY A 32 11.36 14.29 -9.02
C GLY A 32 10.50 15.53 -9.32
N LYS A 33 9.70 15.49 -10.40
CA LYS A 33 8.74 16.54 -10.74
C LYS A 33 7.63 16.67 -9.69
N TYR A 34 7.06 15.56 -9.27
CA TYR A 34 6.00 15.49 -8.29
C TYR A 34 6.44 16.05 -6.93
N GLN A 35 7.65 15.70 -6.48
CA GLN A 35 8.25 16.27 -5.27
C GLN A 35 8.34 17.81 -5.37
N THR A 36 8.82 18.33 -6.49
CA THR A 36 9.07 19.76 -6.66
C THR A 36 7.78 20.57 -6.84
N LEU A 37 6.83 20.04 -7.63
CA LEU A 37 5.65 20.80 -8.07
C LEU A 37 4.42 20.57 -7.21
N ILE A 38 4.34 19.43 -6.48
CA ILE A 38 3.22 19.09 -5.63
C ILE A 38 3.65 19.09 -4.16
N ILE A 39 4.50 18.14 -3.73
CA ILE A 39 4.79 17.93 -2.30
C ILE A 39 5.43 19.18 -1.67
N ASN A 40 6.46 19.76 -2.29
CA ASN A 40 7.14 20.94 -1.75
C ASN A 40 6.33 22.25 -1.85
N LYS A 41 5.17 22.23 -2.51
CA LYS A 41 4.30 23.40 -2.70
C LYS A 41 3.03 23.38 -1.86
N MET A 42 2.72 22.24 -1.26
CA MET A 42 1.62 22.09 -0.30
C MET A 42 2.15 22.25 1.13
N ASP A 43 1.29 22.73 2.00
CA ASP A 43 1.52 22.59 3.43
C ASP A 43 1.61 21.10 3.79
N ARG A 44 2.50 20.74 4.71
CA ARG A 44 2.74 19.34 5.06
C ARG A 44 1.50 18.68 5.69
N GLU A 45 0.79 19.40 6.54
CA GLU A 45 -0.41 18.86 7.20
C GLU A 45 -1.54 18.69 6.19
N GLU A 46 -1.73 19.65 5.29
CA GLU A 46 -2.71 19.56 4.20
C GLU A 46 -2.41 18.40 3.28
N TYR A 47 -1.13 18.19 2.91
CA TYR A 47 -0.72 17.05 2.09
C TYR A 47 -1.01 15.72 2.79
N ILE A 48 -0.72 15.60 4.09
CA ILE A 48 -1.01 14.38 4.87
C ILE A 48 -2.52 14.14 4.94
N LYS A 49 -3.33 15.15 5.30
CA LYS A 49 -4.79 15.04 5.38
C LYS A 49 -5.42 14.64 4.04
N TYR A 50 -4.98 15.25 2.95
CA TYR A 50 -5.44 14.89 1.60
C TYR A 50 -5.16 13.42 1.29
N ASN A 51 -3.93 12.97 1.54
CA ASN A 51 -3.53 11.59 1.27
C ASN A 51 -4.19 10.59 2.21
N GLU A 52 -4.40 10.93 3.47
CA GLU A 52 -5.12 10.11 4.43
C GLU A 52 -6.54 9.81 3.96
N VAL A 53 -7.30 10.85 3.60
CA VAL A 53 -8.67 10.69 3.10
C VAL A 53 -8.68 9.84 1.83
N LEU A 54 -7.85 10.18 0.85
CA LEU A 54 -7.82 9.47 -0.43
C LEU A 54 -7.38 8.00 -0.26
N PHE A 55 -6.31 7.76 0.49
CA PHE A 55 -5.80 6.41 0.73
C PHE A 55 -6.80 5.55 1.51
N SER A 56 -7.40 6.09 2.58
CA SER A 56 -8.38 5.35 3.39
C SER A 56 -9.61 5.01 2.56
N THR A 57 -10.14 5.96 1.78
CA THR A 57 -11.25 5.70 0.86
C THR A 57 -10.94 4.55 -0.08
N GLN A 58 -9.84 4.63 -0.81
CA GLN A 58 -9.50 3.64 -1.82
C GLN A 58 -9.17 2.29 -1.20
N SER A 59 -8.43 2.28 -0.09
CA SER A 59 -8.05 1.06 0.61
C SER A 59 -9.27 0.31 1.18
N CYS A 60 -10.24 1.01 1.76
CA CYS A 60 -11.47 0.39 2.24
C CYS A 60 -12.41 0.00 1.10
N ALA A 61 -12.46 0.77 0.01
CA ALA A 61 -13.30 0.45 -1.15
C ALA A 61 -12.84 -0.83 -1.88
N ILE A 62 -11.54 -1.15 -1.88
CA ILE A 62 -11.02 -2.45 -2.36
C ILE A 62 -11.65 -3.62 -1.60
N GLU A 63 -11.95 -3.44 -0.31
CA GLU A 63 -12.61 -4.45 0.54
C GLU A 63 -14.16 -4.42 0.46
N GLY A 64 -14.71 -3.48 -0.31
CA GLY A 64 -16.16 -3.37 -0.54
C GLY A 64 -16.86 -2.25 0.22
N ASN A 65 -16.13 -1.39 0.94
CA ASN A 65 -16.69 -0.20 1.56
C ASN A 65 -17.18 0.77 0.48
N SER A 66 -18.34 1.35 0.67
CA SER A 66 -19.00 2.17 -0.36
C SER A 66 -18.83 3.69 -0.19
N PHE A 67 -18.05 4.13 0.80
CA PHE A 67 -17.78 5.56 1.02
C PHE A 67 -17.07 6.18 -0.18
N SER A 68 -17.59 7.31 -0.66
CA SER A 68 -16.88 8.18 -1.60
C SER A 68 -15.80 9.00 -0.89
N VAL A 69 -14.95 9.68 -1.66
CA VAL A 69 -13.93 10.59 -1.09
C VAL A 69 -14.59 11.72 -0.28
N ASP A 70 -15.75 12.23 -0.74
CA ASP A 70 -16.46 13.30 -0.05
C ASP A 70 -17.11 12.78 1.23
N ASP A 71 -17.75 11.60 1.21
CA ASP A 71 -18.28 10.94 2.42
C ASP A 71 -17.17 10.70 3.44
N THR A 72 -16.00 10.26 2.99
CA THR A 72 -14.84 9.98 3.85
C THR A 72 -14.30 11.25 4.49
N ARG A 73 -14.24 12.35 3.73
CA ARG A 73 -13.83 13.66 4.26
C ARG A 73 -14.82 14.15 5.31
N GLU A 74 -16.10 14.04 5.02
CA GLU A 74 -17.16 14.43 5.96
C GLU A 74 -17.12 13.61 7.26
N LEU A 75 -16.91 12.29 7.16
CA LEU A 75 -16.73 11.43 8.33
C LEU A 75 -15.48 11.82 9.14
N LYS A 76 -14.36 12.14 8.49
CA LYS A 76 -13.13 12.59 9.17
C LYS A 76 -13.34 13.88 9.95
N GLU A 77 -14.14 14.81 9.39
CA GLU A 77 -14.41 16.13 10.01
C GLU A 77 -15.45 16.06 11.12
N LYS A 78 -16.52 15.28 10.94
CA LYS A 78 -17.70 15.29 11.80
C LYS A 78 -17.84 14.04 12.69
N GLY A 79 -17.01 13.03 12.46
CA GLY A 79 -17.08 11.75 13.17
C GLY A 79 -18.42 11.03 12.94
N LEU A 80 -18.78 10.15 13.87
CA LEU A 80 -20.04 9.37 13.81
C LEU A 80 -21.32 10.22 13.99
N GLY A 81 -21.19 11.51 14.29
CA GLY A 81 -22.32 12.42 14.39
C GLY A 81 -23.09 12.59 13.07
N MET A 82 -22.49 12.21 11.95
CA MET A 82 -23.13 12.28 10.64
C MET A 82 -22.61 11.16 9.74
N ILE A 83 -23.35 10.06 9.70
CA ILE A 83 -23.12 8.99 8.72
C ILE A 83 -23.86 9.37 7.43
N PRO A 84 -23.18 9.44 6.26
CA PRO A 84 -23.81 9.81 5.00
C PRO A 84 -24.97 8.87 4.64
N ALA A 85 -25.99 9.41 3.97
CA ALA A 85 -27.15 8.62 3.57
C ALA A 85 -26.75 7.41 2.71
N GLY A 86 -27.33 6.25 3.03
CA GLY A 86 -27.06 4.99 2.34
C GLY A 86 -25.78 4.27 2.78
N LYS A 87 -25.05 4.81 3.75
CA LYS A 87 -23.87 4.16 4.35
C LYS A 87 -24.25 3.47 5.67
N THR A 88 -23.50 2.43 6.02
CA THR A 88 -23.72 1.68 7.26
C THR A 88 -22.78 2.14 8.36
N LEU A 89 -23.16 1.93 9.61
CA LEU A 89 -22.30 2.16 10.77
C LEU A 89 -21.03 1.29 10.69
N PHE A 90 -21.15 0.07 10.17
CA PHE A 90 -20.01 -0.84 9.99
C PHE A 90 -18.98 -0.23 9.03
N GLU A 91 -19.41 0.29 7.88
CA GLU A 91 -18.52 0.96 6.92
C GLU A 91 -17.87 2.20 7.51
N ALA A 92 -18.61 2.97 8.34
CA ALA A 92 -18.05 4.11 9.04
C ALA A 92 -16.96 3.68 10.03
N PHE A 93 -17.17 2.60 10.79
CA PHE A 93 -16.13 2.06 11.68
C PHE A 93 -14.90 1.56 10.91
N GLU A 94 -15.07 0.86 9.78
CA GLU A 94 -13.92 0.47 8.94
C GLU A 94 -13.08 1.68 8.51
N MET A 95 -13.73 2.78 8.20
CA MET A 95 -13.04 4.01 7.78
C MET A 95 -12.32 4.67 8.95
N LEU A 96 -12.95 4.78 10.13
CA LEU A 96 -12.33 5.33 11.34
C LEU A 96 -11.15 4.49 11.81
N ASP A 97 -11.30 3.16 11.82
CA ASP A 97 -10.22 2.21 12.10
C ASP A 97 -9.04 2.41 11.16
N HIS A 98 -9.32 2.66 9.86
CA HIS A 98 -8.28 2.90 8.88
C HIS A 98 -7.56 4.24 9.09
N PHE A 99 -8.27 5.30 9.49
CA PHE A 99 -7.63 6.57 9.86
C PHE A 99 -6.70 6.40 11.05
N GLU A 100 -7.14 5.74 12.12
CA GLU A 100 -6.29 5.49 13.30
C GLU A 100 -5.03 4.69 12.93
N ALA A 101 -5.17 3.70 12.06
CA ALA A 101 -4.05 2.91 11.58
C ALA A 101 -3.09 3.73 10.70
N PHE A 102 -3.61 4.61 9.85
CA PHE A 102 -2.82 5.52 9.03
C PHE A 102 -2.05 6.52 9.89
N GLU A 103 -2.71 7.18 10.84
CA GLU A 103 -2.06 8.11 11.75
C GLU A 103 -0.95 7.43 12.57
N TYR A 104 -1.23 6.23 13.09
CA TYR A 104 -0.22 5.45 13.79
C TYR A 104 0.98 5.09 12.91
N MET A 105 0.74 4.65 11.69
CA MET A 105 1.79 4.41 10.70
C MET A 105 2.66 5.65 10.48
N MET A 106 2.03 6.82 10.28
CA MET A 106 2.74 8.08 10.04
C MET A 106 3.61 8.51 11.22
N GLN A 107 3.12 8.30 12.45
CA GLN A 107 3.86 8.64 13.68
C GLN A 107 5.05 7.70 13.93
N ASN A 108 5.01 6.49 13.38
CA ASN A 108 6.00 5.45 13.64
C ASN A 108 6.97 5.19 12.47
N THR A 109 7.05 6.07 11.48
CA THR A 109 7.93 5.89 10.31
C THR A 109 9.44 5.82 10.64
N GLN A 110 9.84 6.18 11.86
CA GLN A 110 11.23 6.05 12.32
C GLN A 110 11.51 4.76 13.10
N HIS A 111 10.47 3.99 13.45
CA HIS A 111 10.64 2.69 14.10
C HIS A 111 11.07 1.62 13.11
N PRO A 112 11.77 0.57 13.54
CA PRO A 112 12.00 -0.60 12.70
C PRO A 112 10.69 -1.31 12.33
N LEU A 113 10.66 -1.95 11.16
CA LEU A 113 9.56 -2.83 10.77
C LEU A 113 9.67 -4.14 11.54
N ASP A 114 8.85 -4.32 12.55
CA ASP A 114 8.81 -5.50 13.41
C ASP A 114 7.39 -6.04 13.61
N GLU A 115 7.25 -7.12 14.36
CA GLU A 115 5.95 -7.72 14.65
C GLU A 115 5.04 -6.81 15.48
N ASN A 116 5.60 -6.00 16.37
CA ASN A 116 4.82 -5.10 17.21
C ASN A 116 4.15 -4.03 16.33
N LEU A 117 4.91 -3.44 15.41
CA LEU A 117 4.38 -2.46 14.46
C LEU A 117 3.29 -3.10 13.55
N LEU A 118 3.57 -4.28 13.01
CA LEU A 118 2.61 -5.00 12.15
C LEU A 118 1.31 -5.31 12.90
N LYS A 119 1.40 -5.89 14.08
CA LYS A 119 0.26 -6.28 14.91
C LYS A 119 -0.55 -5.06 15.36
N GLU A 120 0.12 -3.98 15.76
CA GLU A 120 -0.56 -2.76 16.19
C GLU A 120 -1.28 -2.06 15.04
N ILE A 121 -0.73 -2.06 13.82
CA ILE A 121 -1.44 -1.56 12.63
C ILE A 121 -2.68 -2.42 12.35
N ASN A 122 -2.56 -3.75 12.37
CA ASN A 122 -3.73 -4.62 12.17
C ASN A 122 -4.77 -4.46 13.29
N ARG A 123 -4.33 -4.33 14.53
CA ARG A 123 -5.22 -4.09 15.68
C ARG A 123 -6.10 -2.86 15.44
N ARG A 124 -5.50 -1.77 14.96
CA ARG A 124 -6.24 -0.53 14.64
C ARG A 124 -7.17 -0.71 13.46
N VAL A 125 -6.69 -1.31 12.38
CA VAL A 125 -7.49 -1.59 11.15
C VAL A 125 -8.75 -2.39 11.44
N THR A 126 -8.78 -3.18 12.52
CA THR A 126 -9.87 -4.11 12.84
C THR A 126 -10.54 -3.85 14.19
N SER A 127 -10.20 -2.73 14.83
CA SER A 127 -10.55 -2.43 16.24
C SER A 127 -12.05 -2.53 16.52
N HIS A 128 -12.89 -1.94 15.68
CA HIS A 128 -14.33 -1.89 15.86
C HIS A 128 -15.08 -2.91 15.01
N THR A 129 -14.42 -3.57 14.06
CA THR A 129 -15.11 -4.39 13.05
C THR A 129 -14.91 -5.88 13.19
N LEU A 130 -13.78 -6.34 13.77
CA LEU A 130 -13.44 -7.76 13.85
C LEU A 130 -14.47 -8.57 14.65
N SER A 131 -14.95 -8.05 15.77
CA SER A 131 -15.92 -8.74 16.63
C SER A 131 -17.26 -9.03 15.94
N TYR A 132 -17.62 -8.26 14.92
CA TYR A 132 -18.83 -8.51 14.12
C TYR A 132 -18.65 -9.66 13.12
N ARG A 133 -17.42 -9.85 12.62
CA ARG A 133 -17.09 -10.88 11.62
C ARG A 133 -16.58 -12.18 12.25
N SER A 134 -15.84 -12.07 13.33
CA SER A 134 -15.16 -13.18 14.00
C SER A 134 -15.04 -12.86 15.50
N PRO A 135 -16.11 -13.11 16.29
CA PRO A 135 -16.15 -12.76 17.72
C PRO A 135 -15.06 -13.42 18.58
N GLU A 136 -14.54 -14.56 18.11
CA GLU A 136 -13.48 -15.33 18.77
C GLU A 136 -12.06 -14.79 18.51
N ALA A 137 -11.91 -13.92 17.50
CA ALA A 137 -10.61 -13.39 17.12
C ALA A 137 -10.29 -12.10 17.88
N ILE A 138 -9.00 -11.87 18.12
CA ILE A 138 -8.49 -10.69 18.82
C ILE A 138 -7.82 -9.75 17.80
N PRO A 139 -8.20 -8.46 17.73
CA PRO A 139 -7.55 -7.50 16.85
C PRO A 139 -6.02 -7.44 17.05
N GLY A 140 -5.26 -7.56 15.97
CA GLY A 140 -3.80 -7.55 16.03
C GLY A 140 -3.14 -8.87 16.40
N GLU A 141 -3.92 -9.91 16.74
CA GLU A 141 -3.36 -11.23 16.95
C GLU A 141 -3.47 -12.10 15.69
N TYR A 142 -2.48 -12.95 15.48
CA TYR A 142 -2.47 -13.87 14.35
C TYR A 142 -3.63 -14.84 14.42
N THR A 143 -4.12 -15.28 13.25
CA THR A 143 -5.16 -16.30 13.18
C THR A 143 -4.70 -17.61 13.83
N THR A 144 -5.64 -18.30 14.45
CA THR A 144 -5.43 -19.64 15.05
C THR A 144 -6.10 -20.75 14.25
N THR A 145 -6.56 -20.42 13.04
CA THR A 145 -7.25 -21.37 12.14
C THR A 145 -6.85 -21.15 10.71
N ASP A 146 -6.94 -22.19 9.90
CA ASP A 146 -6.76 -22.08 8.46
C ASP A 146 -7.77 -21.13 7.85
N MET A 147 -7.31 -20.40 6.83
CA MET A 147 -8.03 -19.31 6.23
C MET A 147 -8.38 -19.57 4.77
N ALA A 148 -9.49 -18.99 4.33
CA ALA A 148 -9.83 -18.85 2.92
C ALA A 148 -10.28 -17.42 2.63
N ALA A 149 -9.96 -16.91 1.46
CA ALA A 149 -10.42 -15.61 0.96
C ALA A 149 -10.92 -15.77 -0.48
N GLY A 150 -12.21 -15.64 -0.69
CA GLY A 150 -12.85 -15.97 -1.97
C GLY A 150 -12.57 -17.42 -2.35
N ASP A 151 -12.03 -17.66 -3.55
CA ASP A 151 -11.65 -18.98 -4.06
C ASP A 151 -10.26 -19.45 -3.63
N THR A 152 -9.55 -18.64 -2.84
CA THR A 152 -8.19 -18.95 -2.37
C THR A 152 -8.24 -19.60 -1.00
N VAL A 153 -7.79 -20.84 -0.90
CA VAL A 153 -7.52 -21.54 0.37
C VAL A 153 -6.05 -21.36 0.69
N PHE A 154 -5.76 -20.85 1.90
CA PHE A 154 -4.40 -20.74 2.41
C PHE A 154 -3.96 -22.11 2.96
N GLY A 155 -2.65 -22.32 3.09
CA GLY A 155 -2.11 -23.52 3.71
C GLY A 155 -2.25 -23.54 5.23
N ASP A 156 -1.52 -24.45 5.86
CA ASP A 156 -1.46 -24.53 7.32
C ASP A 156 -1.07 -23.18 7.94
N HIS A 157 -1.93 -22.64 8.79
CA HIS A 157 -1.75 -21.31 9.39
C HIS A 157 -0.52 -21.23 10.29
N GLU A 158 -0.19 -22.30 11.04
CA GLU A 158 0.99 -22.30 11.91
C GLU A 158 2.29 -22.19 11.11
N GLU A 159 2.39 -22.92 10.00
CA GLU A 159 3.52 -22.84 9.09
C GLU A 159 3.62 -21.45 8.44
N LEU A 160 2.50 -20.90 7.97
CA LEU A 160 2.46 -19.59 7.33
C LEU A 160 2.86 -18.48 8.31
N ILE A 161 2.28 -18.47 9.50
CA ILE A 161 2.55 -17.47 10.54
C ILE A 161 4.01 -17.52 10.99
N ALA A 162 4.60 -18.70 11.15
CA ALA A 162 6.02 -18.84 11.52
C ALA A 162 7.00 -18.17 10.52
N ARG A 163 6.55 -17.82 9.31
CA ARG A 163 7.33 -17.13 8.29
C ARG A 163 7.26 -15.61 8.39
N VAL A 164 6.28 -15.06 9.12
CA VAL A 164 6.07 -13.60 9.23
C VAL A 164 7.30 -12.89 9.83
N PRO A 165 7.91 -13.34 10.95
CA PRO A 165 9.10 -12.69 11.50
C PRO A 165 10.26 -12.62 10.50
N LYS A 166 10.45 -13.67 9.70
CA LYS A 166 11.50 -13.71 8.66
C LYS A 166 11.23 -12.72 7.54
N LEU A 167 9.96 -12.56 7.14
CA LEU A 167 9.56 -11.55 6.16
C LEU A 167 9.87 -10.15 6.67
N LEU A 168 9.48 -9.84 7.90
CA LEU A 168 9.72 -8.52 8.52
C LEU A 168 11.21 -8.23 8.66
N GLU A 169 11.99 -9.17 9.21
CA GLU A 169 13.43 -9.02 9.37
C GLU A 169 14.15 -8.79 8.03
N SER A 170 13.82 -9.58 7.01
CA SER A 170 14.44 -9.44 5.68
C SER A 170 14.06 -8.12 5.02
N THR A 171 12.83 -7.66 5.22
CA THR A 171 12.35 -6.37 4.70
C THR A 171 13.04 -5.21 5.41
N GLU A 172 13.15 -5.26 6.74
CA GLU A 172 13.85 -4.22 7.51
C GLU A 172 15.33 -4.12 7.12
N LYS A 173 16.02 -5.25 6.95
CA LYS A 173 17.39 -5.26 6.43
C LYS A 173 17.49 -4.62 5.04
N ALA A 174 16.51 -4.85 4.17
CA ALA A 174 16.46 -4.25 2.84
C ALA A 174 16.20 -2.74 2.90
N ILE A 175 15.34 -2.27 3.83
CA ILE A 175 15.11 -0.84 4.09
C ILE A 175 16.42 -0.17 4.52
N VAL A 176 17.08 -0.71 5.54
CA VAL A 176 18.31 -0.14 6.11
C VAL A 176 19.45 -0.10 5.10
N SER A 177 19.59 -1.15 4.27
CA SER A 177 20.66 -1.22 3.27
C SER A 177 20.36 -0.41 2.01
N ALA A 178 19.10 -0.02 1.77
CA ALA A 178 18.61 0.61 0.53
C ALA A 178 19.08 -0.11 -0.77
N ALA A 179 19.28 -1.43 -0.68
CA ALA A 179 19.84 -2.23 -1.79
C ALA A 179 18.81 -2.54 -2.89
N VAL A 180 17.54 -2.33 -2.63
CA VAL A 180 16.42 -2.62 -3.54
C VAL A 180 15.62 -1.36 -3.76
N HIS A 181 15.19 -1.12 -5.00
CA HIS A 181 14.33 0.03 -5.30
C HIS A 181 13.05 -0.01 -4.44
N PRO A 182 12.65 1.10 -3.77
CA PRO A 182 11.57 1.13 -2.79
C PRO A 182 10.23 0.57 -3.30
N MET A 183 9.84 0.86 -4.54
CA MET A 183 8.63 0.29 -5.15
C MET A 183 8.69 -1.23 -5.30
N ILE A 184 9.87 -1.76 -5.65
CA ILE A 184 10.07 -3.21 -5.75
C ILE A 184 10.00 -3.85 -4.36
N LEU A 185 10.64 -3.23 -3.37
CA LEU A 185 10.63 -3.73 -1.99
C LEU A 185 9.21 -3.74 -1.41
N ALA A 186 8.46 -2.64 -1.58
CA ALA A 186 7.08 -2.53 -1.11
C ALA A 186 6.16 -3.56 -1.79
N ALA A 187 6.28 -3.75 -3.11
CA ALA A 187 5.49 -4.74 -3.84
C ALA A 187 5.81 -6.18 -3.41
N ARG A 188 7.09 -6.51 -3.22
CA ARG A 188 7.52 -7.82 -2.73
C ARG A 188 7.01 -8.12 -1.34
N PHE A 189 7.23 -7.18 -0.43
CA PHE A 189 6.68 -7.31 0.92
C PHE A 189 5.18 -7.59 0.85
N HIS A 190 4.44 -6.74 0.14
CA HIS A 190 2.99 -6.85 0.05
C HIS A 190 2.55 -8.21 -0.50
N GLY A 191 3.16 -8.65 -1.58
CA GLY A 191 2.82 -9.94 -2.20
C GLY A 191 3.08 -11.13 -1.29
N PHE A 192 4.23 -11.16 -0.60
CA PHE A 192 4.51 -12.22 0.37
C PHE A 192 3.64 -12.14 1.61
N TYR A 193 3.35 -10.95 2.10
CA TYR A 193 2.45 -10.74 3.23
C TYR A 193 1.03 -11.24 2.91
N GLU A 194 0.48 -10.90 1.75
CA GLU A 194 -0.82 -11.40 1.28
C GLU A 194 -0.79 -12.93 1.03
N TYR A 195 0.36 -13.46 0.64
CA TYR A 195 0.54 -14.91 0.53
C TYR A 195 0.44 -15.59 1.90
N LEU A 196 1.04 -15.02 2.95
CA LEU A 196 1.01 -15.57 4.31
C LEU A 196 -0.34 -15.38 4.99
N HIS A 197 -1.02 -14.26 4.75
CA HIS A 197 -2.34 -13.91 5.26
C HIS A 197 -2.51 -14.13 6.77
N PRO A 198 -1.69 -13.50 7.63
CA PRO A 198 -1.50 -13.96 9.00
C PRO A 198 -2.64 -13.60 9.96
N PHE A 199 -3.53 -12.69 9.62
CA PHE A 199 -4.62 -12.24 10.50
C PHE A 199 -5.97 -12.77 10.07
N ARG A 200 -6.92 -12.82 11.00
CA ARG A 200 -8.29 -13.23 10.71
C ARG A 200 -9.04 -12.28 9.79
N ASP A 201 -8.75 -10.98 9.89
CA ASP A 201 -9.30 -9.91 9.03
C ASP A 201 -8.28 -8.77 8.86
N GLY A 202 -8.54 -7.87 7.93
CA GLY A 202 -7.75 -6.66 7.72
C GLY A 202 -6.41 -6.87 7.02
N ASN A 203 -6.09 -8.06 6.49
CA ASN A 203 -4.80 -8.31 5.83
C ASN A 203 -4.56 -7.34 4.68
N GLY A 204 -5.50 -7.16 3.75
CA GLY A 204 -5.35 -6.24 2.63
C GLY A 204 -5.06 -4.81 3.06
N ARG A 205 -5.84 -4.28 3.99
CA ARG A 205 -5.67 -2.91 4.54
C ARG A 205 -4.33 -2.75 5.25
N THR A 206 -3.98 -3.70 6.12
CA THR A 206 -2.68 -3.74 6.82
C THR A 206 -1.51 -3.82 5.84
N GLY A 207 -1.58 -4.71 4.86
CA GLY A 207 -0.51 -4.89 3.86
C GLY A 207 -0.28 -3.62 3.02
N ARG A 208 -1.34 -2.91 2.64
CA ARG A 208 -1.24 -1.62 1.92
C ARG A 208 -0.67 -0.51 2.81
N LEU A 209 -1.00 -0.48 4.10
CA LEU A 209 -0.39 0.44 5.07
C LEU A 209 1.11 0.16 5.23
N ILE A 210 1.52 -1.09 5.47
CA ILE A 210 2.94 -1.44 5.60
C ILE A 210 3.72 -1.17 4.30
N SER A 211 3.12 -1.39 3.12
CA SER A 211 3.75 -1.04 1.85
C SER A 211 4.05 0.46 1.78
N ASN A 212 3.12 1.29 2.23
CA ASN A 212 3.30 2.73 2.32
C ASN A 212 4.30 3.15 3.41
N TYR A 213 4.33 2.44 4.54
CA TYR A 213 5.37 2.61 5.55
C TYR A 213 6.78 2.39 4.97
N ILE A 214 6.98 1.35 4.17
CA ILE A 214 8.26 1.07 3.48
C ILE A 214 8.62 2.22 2.53
N LEU A 215 7.66 2.70 1.73
CA LEU A 215 7.88 3.81 0.81
C LEU A 215 8.25 5.10 1.54
N LEU A 216 7.53 5.44 2.61
CA LEU A 216 7.78 6.65 3.40
C LEU A 216 9.16 6.62 4.08
N ARG A 217 9.56 5.49 4.65
CA ARG A 217 10.90 5.33 5.24
C ARG A 217 12.04 5.53 4.25
N LEU A 218 11.77 5.26 2.98
CA LEU A 218 12.72 5.42 1.88
C LEU A 218 12.50 6.73 1.10
N ASN A 219 11.74 7.69 1.68
CA ASN A 219 11.44 9.02 1.10
C ASN A 219 10.74 8.96 -0.27
N HIS A 220 9.81 8.04 -0.42
CA HIS A 220 8.95 7.93 -1.59
C HIS A 220 7.53 8.37 -1.26
N PRO A 221 6.78 8.94 -2.23
CA PRO A 221 5.38 9.28 -2.02
C PRO A 221 4.52 8.04 -1.80
N LEU A 222 3.37 8.25 -1.14
CA LEU A 222 2.40 7.20 -0.90
C LEU A 222 1.89 6.58 -2.20
N LEU A 223 1.80 5.26 -2.22
CA LEU A 223 1.11 4.50 -3.25
C LEU A 223 -0.37 4.38 -2.87
N ILE A 224 -1.25 4.88 -3.71
CA ILE A 224 -2.70 4.72 -3.59
C ILE A 224 -3.19 3.88 -4.76
N ILE A 225 -3.78 2.75 -4.44
CA ILE A 225 -4.37 1.84 -5.44
C ILE A 225 -5.85 2.23 -5.57
N PRO A 226 -6.30 2.74 -6.72
CA PRO A 226 -7.70 3.08 -6.93
C PRO A 226 -8.57 1.81 -6.93
N SER A 227 -9.77 1.91 -6.35
CA SER A 227 -10.71 0.78 -6.24
C SER A 227 -11.13 0.22 -7.60
N GLU A 228 -11.12 1.05 -8.63
CA GLU A 228 -11.39 0.65 -10.02
C GLU A 228 -10.32 -0.34 -10.55
N ALA A 229 -9.10 -0.29 -10.02
CA ALA A 229 -8.04 -1.23 -10.38
C ALA A 229 -8.07 -2.54 -9.57
N ARG A 230 -9.09 -2.75 -8.71
CA ARG A 230 -9.21 -3.91 -7.82
C ARG A 230 -9.03 -5.25 -8.53
N GLN A 231 -9.63 -5.43 -9.70
CA GLN A 231 -9.54 -6.71 -10.43
C GLN A 231 -8.12 -7.00 -10.90
N GLU A 232 -7.42 -5.99 -11.43
CA GLU A 232 -6.02 -6.12 -11.85
C GLU A 232 -5.11 -6.38 -10.65
N TYR A 233 -5.33 -5.67 -9.54
CA TYR A 233 -4.62 -5.86 -8.29
C TYR A 233 -4.75 -7.29 -7.74
N ILE A 234 -5.96 -7.82 -7.61
CA ILE A 234 -6.20 -9.19 -7.14
C ILE A 234 -5.61 -10.23 -8.10
N SER A 235 -5.68 -9.98 -9.42
CA SER A 235 -5.04 -10.84 -10.41
C SER A 235 -3.52 -10.89 -10.22
N ALA A 236 -2.87 -9.74 -10.00
CA ALA A 236 -1.44 -9.67 -9.76
C ALA A 236 -1.01 -10.40 -8.46
N LEU A 237 -1.80 -10.30 -7.39
CA LEU A 237 -1.59 -11.06 -6.16
C LEU A 237 -1.76 -12.58 -6.38
N ARG A 238 -2.75 -12.99 -7.17
CA ARG A 238 -2.98 -14.41 -7.49
C ARG A 238 -1.78 -15.04 -8.20
N MET A 239 -1.13 -14.31 -9.11
CA MET A 239 0.03 -14.81 -9.86
C MET A 239 1.24 -15.17 -8.96
N ILE A 240 1.35 -14.55 -7.78
CA ILE A 240 2.36 -14.93 -6.79
C ILE A 240 2.16 -16.39 -6.34
N ARG A 241 0.90 -16.83 -6.20
CA ARG A 241 0.56 -18.21 -5.80
C ARG A 241 0.63 -19.20 -6.97
N THR A 242 0.14 -18.80 -8.14
CA THR A 242 -0.04 -19.71 -9.28
C THR A 242 1.22 -19.85 -10.12
N GLU A 243 2.02 -18.80 -10.22
CA GLU A 243 3.18 -18.73 -11.10
C GLU A 243 4.51 -18.51 -10.36
N ALA A 244 4.45 -18.39 -9.02
CA ALA A 244 5.61 -18.11 -8.17
C ALA A 244 6.43 -16.87 -8.62
N THR A 245 5.74 -15.84 -9.18
CA THR A 245 6.37 -14.60 -9.65
C THR A 245 5.76 -13.36 -8.99
N ASP A 246 6.63 -12.42 -8.61
CA ASP A 246 6.26 -11.12 -8.08
C ASP A 246 6.21 -10.02 -9.16
N GLU A 247 6.57 -10.34 -10.40
CA GLU A 247 6.73 -9.35 -11.47
C GLU A 247 5.45 -8.58 -11.78
N HIS A 248 4.32 -9.26 -11.82
CA HIS A 248 3.02 -8.63 -12.13
C HIS A 248 2.64 -7.60 -11.08
N LEU A 249 2.85 -7.91 -9.80
CA LEU A 249 2.55 -6.99 -8.70
C LEU A 249 3.52 -5.80 -8.68
N ILE A 250 4.81 -6.02 -8.97
CA ILE A 250 5.81 -4.96 -9.09
C ILE A 250 5.42 -3.99 -10.21
N ARG A 251 5.10 -4.49 -11.41
CA ARG A 251 4.65 -3.65 -12.54
C ARG A 251 3.35 -2.91 -12.22
N PHE A 252 2.43 -3.57 -11.55
CA PHE A 252 1.18 -2.96 -11.10
C PHE A 252 1.44 -1.79 -10.13
N PHE A 253 2.32 -1.94 -9.15
CA PHE A 253 2.68 -0.87 -8.21
C PHE A 253 3.28 0.34 -8.93
N PHE A 254 4.22 0.12 -9.83
CA PHE A 254 4.78 1.19 -10.67
C PHE A 254 3.68 1.87 -11.50
N LYS A 255 2.82 1.08 -12.15
CA LYS A 255 1.72 1.61 -12.97
C LYS A 255 0.81 2.53 -12.15
N MET A 256 0.37 2.11 -10.97
CA MET A 256 -0.52 2.91 -10.12
C MET A 256 0.16 4.22 -9.66
N ALA A 257 1.40 4.14 -9.21
CA ALA A 257 2.16 5.32 -8.79
C ALA A 257 2.41 6.30 -9.94
N ILE A 258 2.78 5.80 -11.12
CA ILE A 258 3.01 6.61 -12.32
C ILE A 258 1.71 7.30 -12.75
N GLN A 259 0.61 6.58 -12.87
CA GLN A 259 -0.69 7.12 -13.28
C GLN A 259 -1.13 8.24 -12.34
N ARG A 260 -1.08 8.00 -11.03
CA ARG A 260 -1.43 9.01 -10.04
C ARG A 260 -0.59 10.29 -10.19
N MET A 261 0.73 10.15 -10.26
CA MET A 261 1.61 11.32 -10.40
C MET A 261 1.37 12.08 -11.72
N GLU A 262 1.13 11.38 -12.83
CA GLU A 262 0.79 11.99 -14.11
C GLU A 262 -0.53 12.77 -14.03
N GLU A 263 -1.55 12.22 -13.40
CA GLU A 263 -2.86 12.86 -13.24
C GLU A 263 -2.80 14.10 -12.35
N GLU A 264 -2.17 14.02 -11.19
CA GLU A 264 -2.05 15.15 -10.28
C GLU A 264 -1.19 16.28 -10.86
N LEU A 265 -0.11 15.95 -11.60
CA LEU A 265 0.72 16.94 -12.31
C LEU A 265 -0.08 17.63 -13.43
N LYS A 266 -0.88 16.89 -14.21
CA LYS A 266 -1.76 17.48 -15.24
C LYS A 266 -2.82 18.41 -14.64
N GLN A 267 -3.43 18.02 -13.53
CA GLN A 267 -4.42 18.86 -12.83
C GLN A 267 -3.77 20.15 -12.34
N LYS A 268 -2.56 20.07 -11.79
CA LYS A 268 -1.79 21.25 -11.36
C LYS A 268 -1.49 22.20 -12.51
N GLU A 269 -1.05 21.68 -13.64
CA GLU A 269 -0.78 22.48 -14.85
C GLU A 269 -2.05 23.14 -15.39
N ALA A 270 -3.17 22.41 -15.44
CA ALA A 270 -4.46 22.92 -15.90
C ALA A 270 -4.96 24.07 -15.00
N ASN A 271 -4.87 23.90 -13.67
CA ASN A 271 -5.25 24.91 -12.69
C ASN A 271 -4.36 26.17 -12.82
N THR A 272 -3.05 25.99 -13.02
CA THR A 272 -2.13 27.12 -13.23
C THR A 272 -2.45 27.87 -14.52
N LYS A 273 -2.73 27.18 -15.63
CA LYS A 273 -3.15 27.80 -16.89
C LYS A 273 -4.46 28.56 -16.75
N ARG A 274 -5.46 27.96 -16.07
CA ARG A 274 -6.76 28.61 -15.84
C ARG A 274 -6.60 29.89 -15.01
N PHE A 275 -5.76 29.88 -13.98
CA PHE A 275 -5.46 31.06 -13.19
C PHE A 275 -4.77 32.16 -14.02
N MET A 276 -3.81 31.80 -14.87
CA MET A 276 -3.13 32.74 -15.79
C MET A 276 -4.10 33.34 -16.80
N THR A 277 -5.07 32.58 -17.31
CA THR A 277 -6.08 33.07 -18.26
C THR A 277 -7.08 34.05 -17.59
N PHE A 278 -7.24 34.01 -16.27
CA PHE A 278 -8.07 34.99 -15.54
C PHE A 278 -7.32 36.29 -15.19
N LEU A 279 -5.99 36.32 -15.34
CA LEU A 279 -5.15 37.50 -15.02
C LEU A 279 -4.82 38.34 -16.27
N PHE A 280 -5.16 37.90 -17.47
CA PHE A 280 -5.02 38.58 -18.75
C PHE A 280 -6.35 38.57 -19.51
#